data_b05a528cd826f512000476f46fd160d6
#
_entry.id   b05a528cd826f512000476f46fd160d6
#
_cell.length_a   1.000
_cell.length_b   1.000
_cell.length_c   1.000
_cell.angle_alpha   90.00
_cell.angle_beta   90.00
_cell.angle_gamma   90.00
#
_symmetry.space_group_name_H-M   'P 1'
#
loop_
_entity.id
_entity.type
_entity.pdbx_description
1 polymer ?
#
loop_
_entity_poly.entity_id
_entity_poly.type
_entity_poly.pdbx_seq_one_letter_code
_entity_poly.pdbx_strand_id
1 'polypeptide(L)'
;MKTNIIILLISLVFTFQLNAQTLNKEIAIEGETPYLLGKIDKSGLENENYTSWFTKNLKEYQPNQSVITEISTELKTYTIKLFMGTWCGDSKKEVPRFYKVLEACDYPMEQLTVVAVSRKPNMYKQSPQHEEAGLNIHRVPTIIFYKDNKEVNRIVEHPIKSFEEDIQNIIEKNDYKSNYQIVTAVDNILKKKGTKGLNRKTKKLLKTYEGKVTSMFELNTYGRILYGTDRIEEAIAVFTLNTKLFPNEPRSYMSLANTLGVSGQKEKAIVVLEKAINLHPENDDLKENLEMIKTN
;
A
#
# COMPACT_ATOMS: atom_id res chain seq x y z
N MET A 1 -11.33 -64.39 37.88
CA MET A 1 -12.04 -63.16 37.35
C MET A 1 -11.03 -62.27 36.64
N LYS A 2 -11.04 -62.24 35.32
CA LYS A 2 -10.14 -61.36 34.53
C LYS A 2 -10.96 -60.14 34.09
N THR A 3 -10.62 -58.98 34.60
CA THR A 3 -11.27 -57.72 34.28
C THR A 3 -10.62 -57.16 33.00
N ASN A 4 -11.33 -57.16 31.88
CA ASN A 4 -10.88 -56.54 30.66
C ASN A 4 -11.13 -55.03 30.71
N ILE A 5 -10.07 -54.25 30.74
CA ILE A 5 -10.11 -52.79 30.61
C ILE A 5 -10.11 -52.48 29.11
N ILE A 6 -11.24 -52.03 28.57
CA ILE A 6 -11.35 -51.51 27.22
C ILE A 6 -10.92 -50.04 27.27
N ILE A 7 -9.73 -49.74 26.71
CA ILE A 7 -9.27 -48.36 26.52
C ILE A 7 -9.89 -47.84 25.25
N LEU A 8 -10.86 -46.92 25.38
CA LEU A 8 -11.50 -46.21 24.28
C LEU A 8 -10.57 -45.08 23.84
N LEU A 9 -9.83 -45.27 22.76
CA LEU A 9 -9.04 -44.22 22.09
C LEU A 9 -9.99 -43.29 21.33
N ILE A 10 -10.35 -42.15 21.93
CA ILE A 10 -11.03 -41.06 21.26
C ILE A 10 -9.95 -40.31 20.45
N SER A 11 -9.84 -40.64 19.17
CA SER A 11 -9.06 -39.85 18.20
C SER A 11 -9.78 -38.54 17.94
N LEU A 12 -9.30 -37.46 18.55
CA LEU A 12 -9.75 -36.10 18.30
C LEU A 12 -9.27 -35.69 16.90
N VAL A 13 -10.12 -35.87 15.89
CA VAL A 13 -9.87 -35.41 14.52
C VAL A 13 -10.07 -33.90 14.52
N PHE A 14 -8.99 -33.14 14.70
CA PHE A 14 -8.97 -31.72 14.41
C PHE A 14 -9.10 -31.56 12.90
N THR A 15 -10.30 -31.33 12.42
CA THR A 15 -10.54 -30.85 11.05
C THR A 15 -10.08 -29.40 10.98
N PHE A 16 -8.83 -29.18 10.57
CA PHE A 16 -8.42 -27.86 10.07
C PHE A 16 -9.28 -27.59 8.84
N GLN A 17 -10.27 -26.72 8.97
CA GLN A 17 -10.90 -26.10 7.81
C GLN A 17 -9.86 -25.20 7.17
N LEU A 18 -9.11 -25.71 6.23
CA LEU A 18 -8.36 -24.92 5.26
C LEU A 18 -9.40 -24.12 4.47
N ASN A 19 -9.64 -22.88 4.88
CA ASN A 19 -10.34 -21.93 4.03
C ASN A 19 -9.47 -21.75 2.78
N ALA A 20 -9.71 -22.55 1.74
CA ALA A 20 -9.07 -22.39 0.45
C ALA A 20 -9.39 -20.96 -0.04
N GLN A 21 -8.39 -20.14 -0.13
CA GLN A 21 -8.53 -18.79 -0.66
C GLN A 21 -9.01 -18.93 -2.12
N THR A 22 -10.18 -18.38 -2.42
CA THR A 22 -10.70 -18.36 -3.79
C THR A 22 -9.79 -17.46 -4.62
N LEU A 23 -9.07 -18.05 -5.59
CA LEU A 23 -8.26 -17.33 -6.55
C LEU A 23 -9.17 -16.48 -7.45
N ASN A 24 -8.74 -15.27 -7.79
CA ASN A 24 -9.45 -14.35 -8.68
C ASN A 24 -10.87 -13.97 -8.21
N LYS A 25 -11.08 -13.84 -6.90
CA LYS A 25 -12.38 -13.45 -6.35
C LYS A 25 -12.77 -12.05 -6.78
N GLU A 26 -13.92 -11.91 -7.45
CA GLU A 26 -14.54 -10.62 -7.74
C GLU A 26 -15.46 -10.12 -6.62
N ILE A 27 -15.44 -8.82 -6.41
CA ILE A 27 -16.38 -8.10 -5.54
C ILE A 27 -17.25 -7.22 -6.43
N ALA A 28 -18.52 -7.58 -6.51
CA ALA A 28 -19.51 -6.78 -7.21
C ALA A 28 -19.86 -5.52 -6.42
N ILE A 29 -20.10 -4.43 -7.13
CA ILE A 29 -20.60 -3.16 -6.60
C ILE A 29 -21.75 -2.74 -7.51
N GLU A 30 -22.89 -2.46 -6.91
CA GLU A 30 -24.07 -2.04 -7.66
C GLU A 30 -23.78 -0.75 -8.47
N GLY A 31 -24.06 -0.81 -9.77
CA GLY A 31 -23.85 0.33 -10.69
C GLY A 31 -22.39 0.61 -11.08
N GLU A 32 -21.43 -0.25 -10.66
CA GLU A 32 -20.01 -0.04 -10.96
C GLU A 32 -19.32 -1.30 -11.48
N THR A 33 -18.17 -1.12 -12.14
CA THR A 33 -17.31 -2.25 -12.51
C THR A 33 -16.84 -2.98 -11.24
N PRO A 34 -16.97 -4.31 -11.18
CA PRO A 34 -16.46 -5.11 -10.06
C PRO A 34 -14.95 -4.97 -9.94
N TYR A 35 -14.39 -5.40 -8.80
CA TYR A 35 -12.95 -5.43 -8.61
C TYR A 35 -12.48 -6.74 -8.00
N LEU A 36 -11.25 -7.15 -8.33
CA LEU A 36 -10.63 -8.34 -7.76
C LEU A 36 -10.15 -8.07 -6.33
N LEU A 37 -10.21 -9.09 -5.47
CA LEU A 37 -9.81 -9.01 -4.06
C LEU A 37 -9.17 -10.31 -3.55
N GLY A 38 -8.03 -10.19 -2.89
CA GLY A 38 -7.22 -11.31 -2.41
C GLY A 38 -6.22 -11.78 -3.45
N LYS A 39 -5.77 -13.04 -3.36
CA LYS A 39 -4.83 -13.59 -4.35
C LYS A 39 -5.45 -13.70 -5.73
N ILE A 40 -4.69 -13.26 -6.71
CA ILE A 40 -5.06 -13.31 -8.12
C ILE A 40 -3.89 -13.80 -8.97
N ASP A 41 -4.18 -14.22 -10.18
CA ASP A 41 -3.19 -14.48 -11.22
C ASP A 41 -3.53 -13.72 -12.51
N LYS A 42 -2.74 -13.95 -13.54
CA LYS A 42 -2.93 -13.32 -14.85
C LYS A 42 -4.29 -13.62 -15.47
N SER A 43 -4.81 -14.84 -15.28
CA SER A 43 -6.11 -15.25 -15.84
C SER A 43 -7.26 -14.40 -15.30
N GLY A 44 -7.21 -14.00 -14.03
CA GLY A 44 -8.18 -13.07 -13.44
C GLY A 44 -8.17 -11.69 -14.11
N LEU A 45 -7.00 -11.22 -14.53
CA LEU A 45 -6.85 -9.94 -15.24
C LEU A 45 -7.23 -10.02 -16.72
N GLU A 46 -7.28 -11.21 -17.28
CA GLU A 46 -7.73 -11.49 -18.65
C GLU A 46 -9.26 -11.69 -18.76
N ASN A 47 -9.99 -11.67 -17.63
CA ASN A 47 -11.45 -11.70 -17.59
C ASN A 47 -12.04 -10.47 -18.29
N GLU A 48 -13.28 -10.59 -18.80
CA GLU A 48 -13.98 -9.55 -19.59
C GLU A 48 -14.02 -8.16 -18.93
N ASN A 49 -14.10 -8.11 -17.59
CA ASN A 49 -14.13 -6.86 -16.85
C ASN A 49 -12.78 -6.09 -16.84
N TYR A 50 -11.67 -6.78 -17.13
CA TYR A 50 -10.32 -6.20 -17.01
C TYR A 50 -9.50 -6.30 -18.29
N THR A 51 -9.83 -7.23 -19.18
CA THR A 51 -9.04 -7.56 -20.39
C THR A 51 -8.84 -6.35 -21.31
N SER A 52 -9.80 -5.42 -21.36
CA SER A 52 -9.72 -4.25 -22.24
C SER A 52 -8.47 -3.39 -21.95
N TRP A 53 -8.23 -3.05 -20.68
CA TRP A 53 -7.07 -2.27 -20.27
C TRP A 53 -5.82 -3.14 -20.08
N PHE A 54 -6.00 -4.41 -19.63
CA PHE A 54 -4.88 -5.32 -19.41
C PHE A 54 -4.18 -5.66 -20.72
N THR A 55 -4.93 -6.15 -21.70
CA THR A 55 -4.39 -6.55 -23.01
C THR A 55 -3.81 -5.36 -23.79
N LYS A 56 -4.49 -4.19 -23.70
CA LYS A 56 -4.01 -2.98 -24.35
C LYS A 56 -2.62 -2.58 -23.83
N ASN A 57 -2.49 -2.37 -22.51
CA ASN A 57 -1.25 -1.90 -21.90
C ASN A 57 -0.13 -2.94 -22.00
N LEU A 58 -0.47 -4.26 -21.98
CA LEU A 58 0.48 -5.35 -22.19
C LEU A 58 1.08 -5.31 -23.61
N LYS A 59 0.25 -5.07 -24.63
CA LYS A 59 0.69 -5.04 -26.05
C LYS A 59 1.45 -3.76 -26.40
N GLU A 60 1.05 -2.63 -25.82
CA GLU A 60 1.65 -1.34 -26.12
C GLU A 60 3.05 -1.18 -25.49
N TYR A 61 3.35 -1.86 -24.40
CA TYR A 61 4.65 -1.77 -23.76
C TYR A 61 5.72 -2.57 -24.50
N GLN A 62 6.84 -1.91 -24.80
CA GLN A 62 7.99 -2.50 -25.48
C GLN A 62 9.21 -2.42 -24.55
N PRO A 63 9.56 -3.52 -23.85
CA PRO A 63 10.73 -3.55 -22.98
C PRO A 63 12.02 -3.33 -23.77
N ASN A 64 12.98 -2.66 -23.16
CA ASN A 64 14.34 -2.53 -23.71
C ASN A 64 15.03 -3.89 -23.73
N GLN A 65 15.18 -4.49 -24.91
CA GLN A 65 15.68 -5.84 -25.07
C GLN A 65 17.13 -6.03 -24.60
N SER A 66 17.94 -4.97 -24.67
CA SER A 66 19.31 -5.03 -24.14
C SER A 66 19.31 -5.23 -22.61
N VAL A 67 18.52 -4.42 -21.90
CA VAL A 67 18.40 -4.53 -20.43
C VAL A 67 17.75 -5.85 -20.03
N ILE A 68 16.72 -6.31 -20.78
CA ILE A 68 16.08 -7.62 -20.55
C ILE A 68 17.13 -8.74 -20.58
N THR A 69 18.02 -8.74 -21.57
CA THR A 69 19.09 -9.76 -21.69
C THR A 69 20.01 -9.76 -20.46
N GLU A 70 20.34 -8.57 -19.94
CA GLU A 70 21.23 -8.42 -18.78
C GLU A 70 20.59 -8.89 -17.47
N ILE A 71 19.28 -8.63 -17.28
CA ILE A 71 18.60 -8.92 -16.01
C ILE A 71 17.99 -10.33 -15.92
N SER A 72 17.68 -10.98 -17.06
CA SER A 72 16.85 -12.19 -17.11
C SER A 72 17.36 -13.33 -16.22
N THR A 73 18.64 -13.59 -16.19
CA THR A 73 19.20 -14.69 -15.40
C THR A 73 19.13 -14.41 -13.90
N GLU A 74 19.55 -13.21 -13.49
CA GLU A 74 19.58 -12.86 -12.07
C GLU A 74 18.18 -12.65 -11.50
N LEU A 75 17.24 -12.07 -12.28
CA LEU A 75 15.85 -11.86 -11.84
C LEU A 75 15.14 -13.17 -11.46
N LYS A 76 15.45 -14.28 -12.13
CA LYS A 76 14.87 -15.62 -11.81
C LYS A 76 15.26 -16.13 -10.42
N THR A 77 16.26 -15.52 -9.77
CA THR A 77 16.66 -15.87 -8.39
C THR A 77 15.88 -15.11 -7.31
N TYR A 78 14.99 -14.21 -7.71
CA TYR A 78 14.15 -13.42 -6.81
C TYR A 78 12.74 -13.97 -6.78
N THR A 79 12.08 -13.85 -5.62
CA THR A 79 10.62 -13.96 -5.53
C THR A 79 10.01 -12.56 -5.47
N ILE A 80 8.83 -12.39 -6.05
CA ILE A 80 8.20 -11.08 -6.19
C ILE A 80 6.79 -11.11 -5.61
N LYS A 81 6.45 -10.08 -4.82
CA LYS A 81 5.07 -9.81 -4.40
C LYS A 81 4.60 -8.52 -5.05
N LEU A 82 3.47 -8.61 -5.74
CA LEU A 82 2.79 -7.49 -6.38
C LEU A 82 1.46 -7.23 -5.68
N PHE A 83 1.31 -6.05 -5.10
CA PHE A 83 0.03 -5.56 -4.57
C PHE A 83 -0.57 -4.57 -5.56
N MET A 84 -1.84 -4.76 -5.91
CA MET A 84 -2.53 -3.93 -6.89
C MET A 84 -3.99 -3.68 -6.53
N GLY A 85 -4.63 -2.75 -7.23
CA GLY A 85 -6.09 -2.59 -7.22
C GLY A 85 -6.62 -2.49 -8.64
N THR A 86 -7.51 -3.40 -9.07
CA THR A 86 -8.13 -3.31 -10.40
C THR A 86 -9.01 -2.08 -10.58
N TRP A 87 -9.29 -1.35 -9.51
CA TRP A 87 -9.95 -0.05 -9.45
C TRP A 87 -8.98 1.14 -9.61
N CYS A 88 -7.67 0.92 -9.47
CA CYS A 88 -6.64 1.97 -9.52
C CYS A 88 -6.12 2.19 -10.94
N GLY A 89 -6.10 3.45 -11.41
CA GLY A 89 -5.60 3.81 -12.74
C GLY A 89 -4.14 3.43 -12.96
N ASP A 90 -3.28 3.68 -11.94
CA ASP A 90 -1.86 3.33 -12.02
C ASP A 90 -1.66 1.81 -12.10
N SER A 91 -2.44 1.04 -11.31
CA SER A 91 -2.41 -0.43 -11.41
C SER A 91 -2.84 -0.92 -12.79
N LYS A 92 -3.90 -0.34 -13.37
CA LYS A 92 -4.37 -0.69 -14.72
C LYS A 92 -3.33 -0.43 -15.80
N LYS A 93 -2.52 0.61 -15.62
CA LYS A 93 -1.46 1.00 -16.56
C LYS A 93 -0.19 0.19 -16.33
N GLU A 94 0.28 0.12 -15.10
CA GLU A 94 1.64 -0.34 -14.81
C GLU A 94 1.72 -1.86 -14.62
N VAL A 95 0.68 -2.52 -14.09
CA VAL A 95 0.73 -3.97 -13.87
C VAL A 95 0.87 -4.76 -15.17
N PRO A 96 0.12 -4.49 -16.26
CA PRO A 96 0.33 -5.17 -17.54
C PRO A 96 1.74 -4.95 -18.11
N ARG A 97 2.30 -3.76 -17.96
CA ARG A 97 3.67 -3.42 -18.38
C ARG A 97 4.71 -4.24 -17.61
N PHE A 98 4.52 -4.39 -16.32
CA PHE A 98 5.36 -5.24 -15.49
C PHE A 98 5.26 -6.72 -15.91
N TYR A 99 4.06 -7.23 -16.17
CA TYR A 99 3.89 -8.58 -16.74
C TYR A 99 4.65 -8.73 -18.05
N LYS A 100 4.64 -7.71 -18.92
CA LYS A 100 5.37 -7.74 -20.19
C LYS A 100 6.88 -7.88 -20.00
N VAL A 101 7.44 -7.22 -18.97
CA VAL A 101 8.87 -7.36 -18.62
C VAL A 101 9.14 -8.77 -18.08
N LEU A 102 8.29 -9.31 -17.21
CA LEU A 102 8.45 -10.68 -16.71
C LEU A 102 8.39 -11.72 -17.81
N GLU A 103 7.46 -11.58 -18.78
CA GLU A 103 7.37 -12.43 -19.97
C GLU A 103 8.64 -12.34 -20.82
N ALA A 104 9.16 -11.13 -21.05
CA ALA A 104 10.37 -10.94 -21.82
C ALA A 104 11.63 -11.53 -21.16
N CYS A 105 11.63 -11.65 -19.82
CA CYS A 105 12.69 -12.26 -19.03
C CYS A 105 12.53 -13.79 -18.89
N ASP A 106 11.48 -14.41 -19.42
CA ASP A 106 11.08 -15.81 -19.10
C ASP A 106 11.07 -16.07 -17.59
N TYR A 107 10.50 -15.11 -16.81
CA TYR A 107 10.46 -15.20 -15.37
C TYR A 107 9.50 -16.32 -14.91
N PRO A 108 9.92 -17.18 -13.93
CA PRO A 108 9.09 -18.27 -13.44
C PRO A 108 7.89 -17.71 -12.65
N MET A 109 6.72 -17.76 -13.26
CA MET A 109 5.49 -17.12 -12.75
C MET A 109 5.02 -17.69 -11.39
N GLU A 110 5.42 -18.90 -11.03
CA GLU A 110 5.20 -19.48 -9.69
C GLU A 110 5.95 -18.75 -8.58
N GLN A 111 6.95 -17.95 -8.90
CA GLN A 111 7.67 -17.08 -7.96
C GLN A 111 7.04 -15.68 -7.83
N LEU A 112 5.98 -15.39 -8.61
CA LEU A 112 5.20 -14.17 -8.51
C LEU A 112 3.94 -14.42 -7.66
N THR A 113 3.78 -13.68 -6.58
CA THR A 113 2.53 -13.60 -5.82
C THR A 113 1.85 -12.28 -6.11
N VAL A 114 0.61 -12.32 -6.61
CA VAL A 114 -0.19 -11.11 -6.87
C VAL A 114 -1.36 -11.05 -5.92
N VAL A 115 -1.54 -9.89 -5.27
CA VAL A 115 -2.60 -9.63 -4.30
C VAL A 115 -3.36 -8.37 -4.71
N ALA A 116 -4.64 -8.54 -5.00
CA ALA A 116 -5.55 -7.43 -5.22
C ALA A 116 -6.13 -6.94 -3.88
N VAL A 117 -6.08 -5.62 -3.66
CA VAL A 117 -6.52 -5.00 -2.41
C VAL A 117 -7.82 -4.23 -2.56
N SER A 118 -8.54 -4.07 -1.45
CA SER A 118 -9.83 -3.41 -1.37
C SER A 118 -9.73 -1.89 -1.57
N ARG A 119 -10.81 -1.30 -2.11
CA ARG A 119 -11.03 0.16 -2.13
C ARG A 119 -12.01 0.64 -1.06
N LYS A 120 -12.69 -0.29 -0.36
CA LYS A 120 -13.68 0.06 0.67
C LYS A 120 -13.01 0.84 1.81
N PRO A 121 -13.64 1.89 2.35
CA PRO A 121 -13.03 2.72 3.40
C PRO A 121 -12.54 1.95 4.63
N ASN A 122 -13.32 0.95 5.08
CA ASN A 122 -13.02 0.11 6.25
C ASN A 122 -11.98 -0.99 5.99
N MET A 123 -11.59 -1.21 4.72
CA MET A 123 -10.56 -2.17 4.32
C MET A 123 -9.59 -1.54 3.29
N TYR A 124 -9.41 -0.24 3.33
CA TYR A 124 -8.69 0.47 2.28
C TYR A 124 -7.26 -0.03 2.12
N LYS A 125 -6.97 -0.54 0.92
CA LYS A 125 -5.69 -1.19 0.55
C LYS A 125 -5.33 -2.41 1.40
N GLN A 126 -6.32 -3.10 1.94
CA GLN A 126 -6.15 -4.37 2.64
C GLN A 126 -6.70 -5.52 1.80
N SER A 127 -6.20 -6.72 2.05
CA SER A 127 -6.66 -7.99 1.49
C SER A 127 -7.34 -8.84 2.57
N PRO A 128 -8.20 -9.80 2.22
CA PRO A 128 -8.94 -10.58 3.22
C PRO A 128 -8.09 -11.39 4.18
N GLN A 129 -6.90 -11.81 3.77
CA GLN A 129 -5.94 -12.56 4.59
C GLN A 129 -4.80 -11.70 5.09
N HIS A 130 -4.88 -10.38 4.91
CA HIS A 130 -3.87 -9.42 5.35
C HIS A 130 -2.45 -9.69 4.83
N GLU A 131 -2.33 -10.14 3.56
CA GLU A 131 -1.02 -10.39 2.93
C GLU A 131 -0.16 -9.13 2.85
N GLU A 132 -0.78 -7.95 2.90
CA GLU A 132 -0.13 -6.64 2.95
C GLU A 132 0.38 -6.26 4.34
N ALA A 133 -0.01 -6.99 5.40
CA ALA A 133 0.27 -6.63 6.78
C ALA A 133 1.79 -6.45 7.03
N GLY A 134 2.16 -5.33 7.63
CA GLY A 134 3.56 -4.99 7.91
C GLY A 134 4.39 -4.55 6.72
N LEU A 135 3.89 -4.64 5.47
CA LEU A 135 4.62 -4.31 4.24
C LEU A 135 4.51 -2.85 3.81
N ASN A 136 3.70 -2.04 4.50
CA ASN A 136 3.51 -0.62 4.17
C ASN A 136 3.01 -0.39 2.73
N ILE A 137 1.88 -1.03 2.36
CA ILE A 137 1.27 -0.89 1.03
C ILE A 137 0.41 0.38 0.99
N HIS A 138 1.04 1.54 0.92
CA HIS A 138 0.35 2.83 0.90
C HIS A 138 -0.02 3.31 -0.51
N ARG A 139 0.61 2.76 -1.55
CA ARG A 139 0.32 2.98 -2.97
C ARG A 139 0.15 1.65 -3.68
N VAL A 140 -0.65 1.66 -4.74
CA VAL A 140 -0.78 0.51 -5.63
C VAL A 140 -0.67 0.97 -7.08
N PRO A 141 0.07 0.20 -7.92
CA PRO A 141 0.74 -1.03 -7.58
C PRO A 141 1.98 -0.82 -6.68
N THR A 142 2.30 -1.81 -5.86
CA THR A 142 3.60 -1.91 -5.18
C THR A 142 4.20 -3.28 -5.49
N ILE A 143 5.42 -3.29 -6.02
CA ILE A 143 6.14 -4.49 -6.44
C ILE A 143 7.34 -4.64 -5.52
N ILE A 144 7.41 -5.72 -4.77
CA ILE A 144 8.45 -5.97 -3.77
C ILE A 144 9.31 -7.15 -4.21
N PHE A 145 10.61 -6.94 -4.28
CA PHE A 145 11.60 -7.94 -4.67
C PHE A 145 12.25 -8.56 -3.43
N TYR A 146 12.22 -9.87 -3.35
CA TYR A 146 12.82 -10.65 -2.25
C TYR A 146 13.93 -11.54 -2.77
N LYS A 147 15.02 -11.65 -2.01
CA LYS A 147 16.06 -12.65 -2.17
C LYS A 147 16.31 -13.30 -0.80
N ASP A 148 16.36 -14.63 -0.74
CA ASP A 148 16.51 -15.38 0.50
C ASP A 148 15.48 -14.97 1.58
N ASN A 149 14.22 -14.79 1.17
CA ASN A 149 13.08 -14.35 2.01
C ASN A 149 13.27 -12.95 2.65
N LYS A 150 14.23 -12.17 2.21
CA LYS A 150 14.43 -10.79 2.66
C LYS A 150 14.07 -9.82 1.56
N GLU A 151 13.31 -8.78 1.89
CA GLU A 151 13.08 -7.68 0.96
C GLU A 151 14.41 -7.02 0.61
N VAL A 152 14.69 -6.96 -0.69
CA VAL A 152 15.87 -6.27 -1.23
C VAL A 152 15.51 -4.81 -1.53
N ASN A 153 14.43 -4.61 -2.29
CA ASN A 153 13.91 -3.28 -2.64
C ASN A 153 12.49 -3.40 -3.22
N ARG A 154 11.87 -2.27 -3.58
CA ARG A 154 10.53 -2.21 -4.16
C ARG A 154 10.35 -1.10 -5.18
N ILE A 155 9.46 -1.29 -6.14
CA ILE A 155 8.93 -0.25 -7.02
C ILE A 155 7.55 0.13 -6.49
N VAL A 156 7.30 1.43 -6.28
CA VAL A 156 6.05 1.94 -5.71
C VAL A 156 5.33 2.81 -6.72
N GLU A 157 4.10 2.45 -7.04
CA GLU A 157 3.15 3.08 -7.96
C GLU A 157 3.57 3.01 -9.43
N HIS A 158 4.73 3.49 -9.79
CA HIS A 158 5.31 3.42 -11.13
C HIS A 158 6.84 3.37 -11.06
N PRO A 159 7.55 2.91 -12.08
CA PRO A 159 8.99 2.94 -12.11
C PRO A 159 9.53 4.38 -12.16
N ILE A 160 10.77 4.57 -11.74
CA ILE A 160 11.50 5.86 -11.82
C ILE A 160 11.89 6.15 -13.27
N LYS A 161 12.35 5.12 -13.99
CA LYS A 161 12.70 5.22 -15.41
C LYS A 161 11.82 4.28 -16.24
N SER A 162 12.15 3.02 -16.27
CA SER A 162 11.39 1.92 -16.84
C SER A 162 11.45 0.72 -15.89
N PHE A 163 10.59 -0.27 -16.07
CA PHE A 163 10.59 -1.44 -15.19
C PHE A 163 11.92 -2.20 -15.29
N GLU A 164 12.41 -2.43 -16.50
CA GLU A 164 13.65 -3.16 -16.73
C GLU A 164 14.87 -2.44 -16.17
N GLU A 165 14.97 -1.11 -16.33
CA GLU A 165 16.08 -0.33 -15.75
C GLU A 165 16.02 -0.25 -14.23
N ASP A 166 14.80 -0.10 -13.65
CA ASP A 166 14.62 -0.10 -12.20
C ASP A 166 14.92 -1.47 -11.60
N ILE A 167 14.50 -2.57 -12.26
CA ILE A 167 14.83 -3.93 -11.87
C ILE A 167 16.35 -4.14 -11.93
N GLN A 168 17.01 -3.69 -13.00
CA GLN A 168 18.47 -3.75 -13.11
C GLN A 168 19.15 -3.09 -11.91
N ASN A 169 18.76 -1.86 -11.58
CA ASN A 169 19.31 -1.15 -10.43
C ASN A 169 19.05 -1.86 -9.10
N ILE A 170 17.91 -2.54 -8.95
CA ILE A 170 17.56 -3.30 -7.73
C ILE A 170 18.44 -4.55 -7.62
N ILE A 171 18.56 -5.34 -8.68
CA ILE A 171 19.31 -6.62 -8.64
C ILE A 171 20.82 -6.41 -8.56
N GLU A 172 21.34 -5.35 -9.19
CA GLU A 172 22.74 -4.95 -9.09
C GLU A 172 23.10 -4.29 -7.75
N LYS A 173 22.07 -4.10 -6.87
CA LYS A 173 22.22 -3.44 -5.56
C LYS A 173 22.79 -2.01 -5.64
N ASN A 174 22.48 -1.32 -6.73
CA ASN A 174 22.75 0.09 -6.86
C ASN A 174 21.91 0.88 -5.83
N ASP A 175 22.23 2.15 -5.58
CA ASP A 175 21.45 3.01 -4.63
C ASP A 175 20.08 3.36 -5.22
N TYR A 176 19.26 2.33 -5.56
CA TYR A 176 17.92 2.50 -6.07
C TYR A 176 17.00 3.02 -4.98
N LYS A 177 16.26 4.07 -5.26
CA LYS A 177 15.28 4.70 -4.39
C LYS A 177 13.95 4.78 -5.11
N SER A 178 12.97 4.07 -4.59
CA SER A 178 11.59 4.12 -5.10
C SER A 178 10.96 5.50 -4.87
N ASN A 179 9.81 5.72 -5.49
CA ASN A 179 8.97 6.89 -5.20
C ASN A 179 8.58 6.96 -3.70
N TYR A 180 8.13 8.12 -3.26
CA TYR A 180 7.61 8.32 -1.89
C TYR A 180 8.65 8.09 -0.78
N GLN A 181 9.88 8.55 -0.98
CA GLN A 181 10.98 8.36 -0.04
C GLN A 181 10.70 8.92 1.35
N ILE A 182 9.91 9.98 1.47
CA ILE A 182 9.49 10.50 2.77
C ILE A 182 8.67 9.47 3.55
N VAL A 183 7.78 8.73 2.88
CA VAL A 183 6.98 7.67 3.53
C VAL A 183 7.89 6.56 4.03
N THR A 184 8.85 6.11 3.21
CA THR A 184 9.87 5.13 3.61
C THR A 184 10.67 5.60 4.83
N ALA A 185 11.09 6.87 4.84
CA ALA A 185 11.85 7.44 5.96
C ALA A 185 11.00 7.51 7.25
N VAL A 186 9.74 7.91 7.14
CA VAL A 186 8.80 8.01 8.26
C VAL A 186 8.47 6.62 8.81
N ASP A 187 8.14 5.65 7.95
CA ASP A 187 7.86 4.27 8.34
C ASP A 187 9.04 3.63 9.09
N ASN A 188 10.25 3.81 8.58
CA ASN A 188 11.48 3.34 9.23
C ASN A 188 11.70 3.98 10.62
N ILE A 189 11.33 5.26 10.79
CA ILE A 189 11.42 5.92 12.10
C ILE A 189 10.37 5.36 13.05
N LEU A 190 9.13 5.22 12.59
CA LEU A 190 8.03 4.67 13.40
C LEU A 190 8.34 3.24 13.84
N LYS A 191 8.77 2.36 12.94
CA LYS A 191 9.15 0.98 13.28
C LYS A 191 10.28 0.90 14.31
N LYS A 192 11.28 1.77 14.23
CA LYS A 192 12.46 1.71 15.09
C LYS A 192 12.32 2.51 16.38
N LYS A 193 11.54 3.59 16.42
CA LYS A 193 11.55 4.59 17.49
C LYS A 193 10.18 5.12 17.88
N GLY A 194 9.12 4.62 17.26
CA GLY A 194 7.73 5.02 17.49
C GLY A 194 7.48 6.52 17.24
N THR A 195 6.32 6.99 17.67
CA THR A 195 5.88 8.39 17.53
C THR A 195 6.82 9.40 18.19
N LYS A 196 7.38 9.06 19.35
CA LYS A 196 8.40 9.90 20.03
C LYS A 196 9.64 10.13 19.14
N GLY A 197 10.04 9.09 18.39
CA GLY A 197 11.14 9.16 17.44
C GLY A 197 10.82 10.07 16.26
N LEU A 198 9.61 9.97 15.71
CA LEU A 198 9.14 10.82 14.61
C LEU A 198 9.10 12.28 15.03
N ASN A 199 8.50 12.58 16.19
CA ASN A 199 8.41 13.94 16.73
C ASN A 199 9.79 14.60 16.90
N ARG A 200 10.76 13.87 17.44
CA ARG A 200 12.14 14.38 17.59
C ARG A 200 12.84 14.64 16.26
N LYS A 201 12.50 13.87 15.23
CA LYS A 201 13.12 14.00 13.90
C LYS A 201 12.36 14.93 12.94
N THR A 202 11.22 15.48 13.35
CA THR A 202 10.37 16.34 12.51
C THR A 202 11.18 17.47 11.84
N LYS A 203 11.95 18.25 12.60
CA LYS A 203 12.76 19.36 12.04
C LYS A 203 13.74 18.89 10.95
N LYS A 204 14.37 17.72 11.18
CA LYS A 204 15.29 17.16 10.20
C LYS A 204 14.55 16.70 8.94
N LEU A 205 13.39 16.05 9.11
CA LEU A 205 12.56 15.60 7.96
C LEU A 205 12.09 16.79 7.13
N LEU A 206 11.57 17.84 7.76
CA LEU A 206 11.17 19.08 7.06
C LEU A 206 12.32 19.59 6.20
N LYS A 207 13.51 19.81 6.79
CA LYS A 207 14.69 20.29 6.05
C LYS A 207 15.14 19.33 4.91
N THR A 208 15.06 18.00 5.16
CA THR A 208 15.54 17.00 4.18
C THR A 208 14.62 16.90 2.96
N TYR A 209 13.32 17.09 3.19
CA TYR A 209 12.29 16.86 2.17
C TYR A 209 11.63 18.14 1.64
N GLU A 210 12.07 19.32 2.11
CA GLU A 210 11.66 20.59 1.56
C GLU A 210 11.91 20.64 0.04
N GLY A 211 10.88 20.99 -0.73
CA GLY A 211 10.91 21.01 -2.19
C GLY A 211 11.00 19.64 -2.90
N LYS A 212 11.13 18.55 -2.15
CA LYS A 212 11.20 17.18 -2.71
C LYS A 212 9.87 16.44 -2.64
N VAL A 213 9.05 16.74 -1.66
CA VAL A 213 7.69 16.22 -1.51
C VAL A 213 6.75 17.21 -2.19
N THR A 214 6.10 16.78 -3.25
CA THR A 214 5.31 17.67 -4.12
C THR A 214 3.83 17.65 -3.80
N SER A 215 3.37 16.68 -2.99
CA SER A 215 1.96 16.54 -2.68
C SER A 215 1.73 16.09 -1.23
N MET A 216 0.79 16.77 -0.56
CA MET A 216 0.33 16.36 0.76
C MET A 216 -0.23 14.93 0.78
N PHE A 217 -0.65 14.42 -0.36
CA PHE A 217 -1.21 13.07 -0.48
C PHE A 217 -0.17 11.97 -0.29
N GLU A 218 1.13 12.25 -0.34
CA GLU A 218 2.16 11.25 -0.04
C GLU A 218 2.01 10.73 1.39
N LEU A 219 2.11 11.61 2.37
CA LEU A 219 1.93 11.26 3.79
C LEU A 219 0.47 11.05 4.17
N ASN A 220 -0.47 11.76 3.51
CA ASN A 220 -1.89 11.60 3.81
C ASN A 220 -2.37 10.18 3.54
N THR A 221 -1.99 9.60 2.40
CA THR A 221 -2.36 8.22 2.08
C THR A 221 -1.73 7.23 3.07
N TYR A 222 -0.47 7.45 3.46
CA TYR A 222 0.18 6.62 4.47
C TYR A 222 -0.50 6.73 5.84
N GLY A 223 -0.82 7.94 6.29
CA GLY A 223 -1.57 8.17 7.53
C GLY A 223 -2.93 7.46 7.54
N ARG A 224 -3.64 7.42 6.40
CA ARG A 224 -4.90 6.67 6.25
C ARG A 224 -4.70 5.16 6.38
N ILE A 225 -3.59 4.59 5.89
CA ILE A 225 -3.28 3.18 6.09
C ILE A 225 -3.02 2.89 7.58
N LEU A 226 -2.26 3.74 8.25
CA LEU A 226 -2.02 3.61 9.69
C LEU A 226 -3.33 3.66 10.48
N TYR A 227 -4.20 4.61 10.16
CA TYR A 227 -5.53 4.72 10.76
C TYR A 227 -6.38 3.45 10.53
N GLY A 228 -6.46 2.97 9.29
CA GLY A 228 -7.24 1.77 8.91
C GLY A 228 -6.68 0.45 9.44
N THR A 229 -5.50 0.47 10.06
CA THR A 229 -4.84 -0.68 10.72
C THR A 229 -4.68 -0.47 12.23
N ASP A 230 -5.54 0.33 12.84
CA ASP A 230 -5.60 0.63 14.29
C ASP A 230 -4.32 1.25 14.88
N ARG A 231 -3.43 1.78 14.04
CA ARG A 231 -2.21 2.50 14.45
C ARG A 231 -2.48 3.99 14.60
N ILE A 232 -3.49 4.34 15.39
CA ILE A 232 -4.09 5.68 15.46
C ILE A 232 -3.08 6.76 15.89
N GLU A 233 -2.28 6.51 16.94
CA GLU A 233 -1.27 7.46 17.42
C GLU A 233 -0.18 7.74 16.37
N GLU A 234 0.16 6.73 15.58
CA GLU A 234 1.12 6.90 14.50
C GLU A 234 0.50 7.68 13.32
N ALA A 235 -0.78 7.44 13.02
CA ALA A 235 -1.53 8.23 12.04
C ALA A 235 -1.56 9.72 12.42
N ILE A 236 -1.89 10.04 13.69
CA ILE A 236 -1.86 11.40 14.22
C ILE A 236 -0.47 12.04 14.06
N ALA A 237 0.59 11.31 14.38
CA ALA A 237 1.96 11.82 14.25
C ALA A 237 2.33 12.10 12.79
N VAL A 238 1.91 11.24 11.85
CA VAL A 238 2.12 11.40 10.41
C VAL A 238 1.32 12.59 9.87
N PHE A 239 0.03 12.71 10.22
CA PHE A 239 -0.78 13.85 9.81
C PHE A 239 -0.24 15.17 10.42
N THR A 240 0.25 15.13 11.64
CA THR A 240 0.93 16.30 12.26
C THR A 240 2.18 16.71 11.49
N LEU A 241 2.98 15.76 10.99
CA LEU A 241 4.12 16.07 10.12
C LEU A 241 3.62 16.65 8.78
N ASN A 242 2.54 16.11 8.25
CA ASN A 242 1.97 16.54 6.96
C ASN A 242 1.49 18.00 7.01
N THR A 243 0.82 18.44 8.10
CA THR A 243 0.43 19.86 8.27
C THR A 243 1.61 20.82 8.33
N LYS A 244 2.79 20.34 8.72
CA LYS A 244 4.01 21.16 8.76
C LYS A 244 4.73 21.24 7.42
N LEU A 245 4.63 20.18 6.60
CA LEU A 245 5.14 20.16 5.23
C LEU A 245 4.24 20.97 4.29
N PHE A 246 2.95 20.93 4.51
CA PHE A 246 1.92 21.55 3.68
C PHE A 246 1.02 22.47 4.51
N PRO A 247 1.58 23.57 5.07
CA PRO A 247 0.81 24.45 5.95
C PRO A 247 -0.31 25.22 5.25
N ASN A 248 -0.26 25.32 3.92
CA ASN A 248 -1.26 26.00 3.10
C ASN A 248 -2.28 25.04 2.47
N GLU A 249 -2.31 23.77 2.90
CA GLU A 249 -3.22 22.75 2.38
C GLU A 249 -4.31 22.42 3.41
N PRO A 250 -5.55 22.93 3.27
CA PRO A 250 -6.65 22.71 4.22
C PRO A 250 -6.88 21.24 4.54
N ARG A 251 -6.84 20.36 3.54
CA ARG A 251 -7.05 18.92 3.70
C ARG A 251 -6.03 18.24 4.62
N SER A 252 -4.81 18.80 4.76
CA SER A 252 -3.81 18.27 5.69
C SER A 252 -4.27 18.42 7.14
N TYR A 253 -4.91 19.56 7.47
CA TYR A 253 -5.48 19.82 8.78
C TYR A 253 -6.76 19.03 9.04
N MET A 254 -7.65 18.91 8.03
CA MET A 254 -8.86 18.09 8.14
C MET A 254 -8.54 16.63 8.45
N SER A 255 -7.54 16.04 7.80
CA SER A 255 -7.10 14.67 8.07
C SER A 255 -6.62 14.48 9.50
N LEU A 256 -5.84 15.47 10.02
CA LEU A 256 -5.39 15.47 11.41
C LEU A 256 -6.56 15.62 12.39
N ALA A 257 -7.42 16.60 12.16
CA ALA A 257 -8.54 16.92 13.04
C ALA A 257 -9.54 15.77 13.11
N ASN A 258 -9.92 15.18 11.98
CA ASN A 258 -10.83 14.05 11.94
C ASN A 258 -10.26 12.85 12.71
N THR A 259 -8.96 12.57 12.56
CA THR A 259 -8.30 11.47 13.29
C THR A 259 -8.26 11.75 14.80
N LEU A 260 -7.97 12.99 15.21
CA LEU A 260 -8.03 13.41 16.61
C LEU A 260 -9.46 13.28 17.18
N GLY A 261 -10.49 13.73 16.44
CA GLY A 261 -11.89 13.65 16.86
C GLY A 261 -12.31 12.23 17.15
N VAL A 262 -12.13 11.30 16.19
CA VAL A 262 -12.52 9.88 16.36
C VAL A 262 -11.68 9.15 17.41
N SER A 263 -10.49 9.68 17.76
CA SER A 263 -9.65 9.13 18.84
C SER A 263 -9.98 9.71 20.24
N GLY A 264 -11.07 10.47 20.36
CA GLY A 264 -11.51 11.09 21.61
C GLY A 264 -10.71 12.35 22.03
N GLN A 265 -9.90 12.92 21.13
CA GLN A 265 -9.11 14.12 21.39
C GLN A 265 -9.79 15.37 20.79
N LYS A 266 -11.08 15.54 21.09
CA LYS A 266 -11.98 16.55 20.50
C LYS A 266 -11.44 17.98 20.63
N GLU A 267 -10.95 18.37 21.79
CA GLU A 267 -10.41 19.72 22.03
C GLU A 267 -9.20 20.01 21.14
N LYS A 268 -8.32 19.02 20.92
CA LYS A 268 -7.18 19.18 20.02
C LYS A 268 -7.61 19.28 18.57
N ALA A 269 -8.63 18.53 18.16
CA ALA A 269 -9.20 18.60 16.82
C ALA A 269 -9.75 20.01 16.54
N ILE A 270 -10.48 20.58 17.48
CA ILE A 270 -11.01 21.96 17.40
C ILE A 270 -9.86 22.97 17.21
N VAL A 271 -8.83 22.91 18.05
CA VAL A 271 -7.67 23.81 17.94
C VAL A 271 -6.98 23.71 16.57
N VAL A 272 -6.87 22.49 16.03
CA VAL A 272 -6.28 22.25 14.69
C VAL A 272 -7.12 22.91 13.60
N LEU A 273 -8.45 22.78 13.66
CA LEU A 273 -9.36 23.36 12.65
C LEU A 273 -9.46 24.89 12.78
N GLU A 274 -9.53 25.44 13.99
CA GLU A 274 -9.52 26.90 14.22
C GLU A 274 -8.23 27.52 13.64
N LYS A 275 -7.08 26.88 13.85
CA LYS A 275 -5.83 27.31 13.21
C LYS A 275 -5.92 27.27 11.68
N ALA A 276 -6.49 26.20 11.11
CA ALA A 276 -6.63 26.07 9.67
C ALA A 276 -7.60 27.10 9.09
N ILE A 277 -8.71 27.40 9.76
CA ILE A 277 -9.66 28.43 9.37
C ILE A 277 -9.02 29.82 9.39
N ASN A 278 -8.18 30.11 10.38
CA ASN A 278 -7.45 31.39 10.44
C ASN A 278 -6.48 31.56 9.26
N LEU A 279 -5.93 30.45 8.72
CA LEU A 279 -5.06 30.46 7.53
C LEU A 279 -5.87 30.50 6.23
N HIS A 280 -7.09 29.97 6.24
CA HIS A 280 -7.96 29.79 5.07
C HIS A 280 -9.41 30.18 5.39
N PRO A 281 -9.70 31.48 5.67
CA PRO A 281 -11.01 31.92 6.16
C PRO A 281 -12.15 31.72 5.17
N GLU A 282 -11.85 31.63 3.87
CA GLU A 282 -12.86 31.35 2.82
C GLU A 282 -13.17 29.86 2.67
N ASN A 283 -12.48 28.96 3.34
CA ASN A 283 -12.68 27.52 3.15
C ASN A 283 -13.86 27.01 3.99
N ASP A 284 -14.99 26.79 3.36
CA ASP A 284 -16.23 26.36 4.04
C ASP A 284 -16.13 24.89 4.51
N ASP A 285 -15.40 24.02 3.81
CA ASP A 285 -15.18 22.62 4.24
C ASP A 285 -14.54 22.55 5.65
N LEU A 286 -13.61 23.49 5.96
CA LEU A 286 -13.00 23.58 7.31
C LEU A 286 -14.00 23.99 8.37
N LYS A 287 -14.89 24.95 8.05
CA LYS A 287 -15.92 25.44 8.98
C LYS A 287 -16.94 24.33 9.25
N GLU A 288 -17.43 23.65 8.20
CA GLU A 288 -18.34 22.52 8.32
C GLU A 288 -17.72 21.39 9.15
N ASN A 289 -16.46 21.06 8.89
CA ASN A 289 -15.73 20.04 9.64
C ASN A 289 -15.59 20.41 11.13
N LEU A 290 -15.36 21.70 11.44
CA LEU A 290 -15.31 22.20 12.83
C LEU A 290 -16.67 22.02 13.55
N GLU A 291 -17.77 22.41 12.90
CA GLU A 291 -19.10 22.25 13.47
C GLU A 291 -19.48 20.77 13.66
N MET A 292 -19.10 19.92 12.71
CA MET A 292 -19.29 18.46 12.82
C MET A 292 -18.55 17.88 14.03
N ILE A 293 -17.31 18.30 14.27
CA ILE A 293 -16.53 17.84 15.43
C ILE A 293 -17.07 18.40 16.75
N LYS A 294 -17.60 19.62 16.77
CA LYS A 294 -18.21 20.20 17.98
C LYS A 294 -19.50 19.51 18.39
N THR A 295 -20.28 19.01 17.43
CA THR A 295 -21.58 18.38 17.67
C THR A 295 -21.52 16.90 18.02
N ASN A 296 -20.46 16.18 17.63
CA ASN A 296 -20.19 14.79 17.96
C ASN A 296 -19.34 14.68 19.26
#